data_e610f624d3c766454c69a9fbeba7a777
#
_entry.id   e610f624d3c766454c69a9fbeba7a777
#
_cell.length_a   1.000
_cell.length_b   1.000
_cell.length_c   1.000
_cell.angle_alpha   90.00
_cell.angle_beta   90.00
_cell.angle_gamma   90.00
#
_symmetry.space_group_name_H-M   'P 1'
#
loop_
_entity.id
_entity.type
_entity.pdbx_description
1 polymer ?
#
loop_
_entity_poly.entity_id
_entity_poly.type
_entity_poly.pdbx_seq_one_letter_code
_entity_poly.pdbx_strand_id
1 'polypeptide(L)'
;QTLFFSATMNKHVQKLIQKFGNDPQEISIKGQTKTVSTVSQTYYEVRNRSKVEVLTRLLDLDTPRLAVIFCNTKRSVDECTEALTARGYAADKLHGDIGQQARERTTKRFREGKFDLLVATDVAARGLDIDDVEAVFNYDIPQDPEDYVHRIGRTGRAGREGRAVSFVFGRDIYRLQSIERYTKQHIQRSKIPTQEEVEGVRADQLFELVQTRLEKEVNRSYRHYIDRLLDQGHTATDIAAGVFELLRESMGREGESIAEDNPNYTPDKKRKDRKDRPDRGERFNKRDRKGGNKDFEKDPNMTTLFISLGKAASVRPADILGMFYREGGIPDNSVGRIQLFERHSLVDVSQDCADKLIDKLGNSKLRNQRFRIGADRMA
;
A
#
# COMPACT_ATOMS: atom_id res chain seq x y z
N GLN A 1 -13.33 -1.58 44.96
CA GLN A 1 -12.51 -2.68 44.40
C GLN A 1 -12.17 -2.35 42.96
N THR A 2 -10.85 -2.44 42.59
CA THR A 2 -10.40 -2.22 41.22
C THR A 2 -9.95 -3.54 40.62
N LEU A 3 -10.41 -3.85 39.39
CA LEU A 3 -10.03 -5.04 38.65
C LEU A 3 -9.34 -4.61 37.33
N PHE A 4 -8.22 -5.22 37.01
CA PHE A 4 -7.49 -5.02 35.75
C PHE A 4 -7.61 -6.30 34.90
N PHE A 5 -8.09 -6.16 33.69
CA PHE A 5 -8.15 -7.25 32.72
C PHE A 5 -7.25 -6.92 31.52
N SER A 6 -6.32 -7.79 31.20
CA SER A 6 -5.46 -7.65 30.05
C SER A 6 -5.13 -9.01 29.47
N ALA A 7 -5.15 -9.13 28.15
CA ALA A 7 -4.70 -10.34 27.47
C ALA A 7 -3.17 -10.45 27.46
N THR A 8 -2.44 -9.33 27.58
CA THR A 8 -0.99 -9.25 27.57
C THR A 8 -0.49 -8.42 28.73
N MET A 9 0.60 -8.86 29.37
CA MET A 9 1.20 -8.19 30.51
C MET A 9 2.53 -7.50 30.10
N ASN A 10 2.39 -6.45 29.27
CA ASN A 10 3.56 -5.67 28.86
C ASN A 10 3.97 -4.65 29.94
N LYS A 11 5.17 -4.07 29.81
CA LYS A 11 5.73 -3.09 30.77
C LYS A 11 4.82 -1.88 31.03
N HIS A 12 3.99 -1.51 30.04
CA HIS A 12 3.08 -0.37 30.17
C HIS A 12 1.89 -0.73 31.05
N VAL A 13 1.30 -1.89 30.83
CA VAL A 13 0.21 -2.43 31.68
C VAL A 13 0.69 -2.63 33.11
N GLN A 14 1.88 -3.20 33.31
CA GLN A 14 2.47 -3.35 34.66
C GLN A 14 2.63 -2.01 35.38
N LYS A 15 3.12 -0.97 34.70
CA LYS A 15 3.21 0.39 35.27
C LYS A 15 1.85 0.97 35.64
N LEU A 16 0.81 0.74 34.82
CA LEU A 16 -0.55 1.18 35.12
C LEU A 16 -1.10 0.46 36.36
N ILE A 17 -0.89 -0.84 36.45
CA ILE A 17 -1.30 -1.66 37.61
C ILE A 17 -0.59 -1.15 38.87
N GLN A 18 0.73 -0.92 38.82
CA GLN A 18 1.51 -0.36 39.95
C GLN A 18 1.04 1.03 40.37
N LYS A 19 0.63 1.87 39.41
CA LYS A 19 0.21 3.25 39.68
C LYS A 19 -1.18 3.35 40.27
N PHE A 20 -2.10 2.49 39.87
CA PHE A 20 -3.54 2.58 40.20
C PHE A 20 -4.04 1.39 41.04
N GLY A 21 -3.26 0.34 41.19
CA GLY A 21 -3.59 -0.81 42.03
C GLY A 21 -3.13 -0.60 43.46
N ASN A 22 -3.88 -1.16 44.40
CA ASN A 22 -3.51 -1.23 45.80
C ASN A 22 -3.28 -2.70 46.15
N ASP A 23 -2.01 -3.13 46.14
CA ASP A 23 -1.57 -4.51 46.36
C ASP A 23 -2.38 -5.54 45.54
N PRO A 24 -2.38 -5.46 44.20
CA PRO A 24 -3.25 -6.30 43.38
C PRO A 24 -2.72 -7.74 43.33
N GLN A 25 -3.61 -8.68 43.50
CA GLN A 25 -3.33 -10.09 43.27
C GLN A 25 -3.33 -10.38 41.75
N GLU A 26 -2.25 -10.95 41.23
CA GLU A 26 -2.17 -11.36 39.82
C GLU A 26 -2.70 -12.78 39.64
N ILE A 27 -3.71 -12.93 38.79
CA ILE A 27 -4.21 -14.22 38.36
C ILE A 27 -3.90 -14.40 36.89
N SER A 28 -2.90 -15.23 36.58
CA SER A 28 -2.47 -15.49 35.20
C SER A 28 -2.94 -16.85 34.72
N ILE A 29 -3.70 -16.87 33.63
CA ILE A 29 -4.04 -18.10 32.93
C ILE A 29 -2.95 -18.33 31.87
N LYS A 30 -2.05 -19.27 32.12
CA LYS A 30 -1.00 -19.63 31.16
C LYS A 30 -1.61 -20.35 29.95
N GLY A 31 -2.01 -19.60 28.94
CA GLY A 31 -2.35 -20.15 27.62
C GLY A 31 -1.10 -20.70 26.93
N GLN A 32 -1.18 -21.92 26.39
CA GLN A 32 -0.01 -22.63 25.83
C GLN A 32 0.45 -22.12 24.45
N THR A 33 -0.34 -21.30 23.75
CA THR A 33 0.03 -20.83 22.40
C THR A 33 -0.31 -19.35 22.21
N LYS A 34 0.69 -18.56 21.81
CA LYS A 34 0.54 -17.14 21.46
C LYS A 34 -0.17 -16.93 20.12
N THR A 35 -0.39 -17.98 19.36
CA THR A 35 -1.02 -17.96 18.04
C THR A 35 -2.00 -19.10 17.86
N VAL A 36 -3.02 -18.88 17.05
CA VAL A 36 -4.02 -19.89 16.71
C VAL A 36 -3.38 -20.85 15.70
N SER A 37 -3.24 -22.11 16.05
CA SER A 37 -2.64 -23.16 15.20
C SER A 37 -3.40 -23.42 13.90
N THR A 38 -4.64 -22.94 13.80
CA THR A 38 -5.54 -23.07 12.64
C THR A 38 -5.35 -21.96 11.59
N VAL A 39 -4.44 -20.99 11.81
CA VAL A 39 -4.22 -19.88 10.88
C VAL A 39 -3.00 -20.16 10.01
N SER A 40 -3.23 -20.32 8.70
CA SER A 40 -2.18 -20.34 7.69
C SER A 40 -1.58 -18.94 7.54
N GLN A 41 -0.25 -18.82 7.68
CA GLN A 41 0.43 -17.52 7.68
C GLN A 41 1.42 -17.45 6.53
N THR A 42 1.24 -16.44 5.66
CA THR A 42 2.12 -16.20 4.52
C THR A 42 2.55 -14.74 4.44
N TYR A 43 3.71 -14.49 3.84
CA TYR A 43 4.09 -13.12 3.51
C TYR A 43 4.56 -12.97 2.07
N TYR A 44 4.38 -11.76 1.55
CA TYR A 44 4.80 -11.35 0.22
C TYR A 44 5.74 -10.16 0.32
N GLU A 45 6.83 -10.18 -0.43
CA GLU A 45 7.70 -9.00 -0.55
C GLU A 45 7.12 -8.05 -1.59
N VAL A 46 6.52 -6.94 -1.13
CA VAL A 46 5.76 -6.02 -1.96
C VAL A 46 6.22 -4.59 -1.75
N ARG A 47 6.60 -3.90 -2.82
CA ARG A 47 6.90 -2.46 -2.76
C ARG A 47 5.63 -1.67 -2.46
N ASN A 48 5.75 -0.57 -1.69
CA ASN A 48 4.58 0.21 -1.27
C ASN A 48 3.66 0.62 -2.42
N ARG A 49 4.22 0.99 -3.58
CA ARG A 49 3.45 1.36 -4.78
C ARG A 49 2.64 0.21 -5.38
N SER A 50 3.03 -1.04 -5.14
CA SER A 50 2.40 -2.23 -5.71
C SER A 50 1.49 -2.96 -4.73
N LYS A 51 1.38 -2.49 -3.48
CA LYS A 51 0.60 -3.17 -2.42
C LYS A 51 -0.87 -3.35 -2.79
N VAL A 52 -1.49 -2.30 -3.34
CA VAL A 52 -2.91 -2.36 -3.74
C VAL A 52 -3.11 -3.39 -4.83
N GLU A 53 -2.22 -3.40 -5.84
CA GLU A 53 -2.30 -4.34 -6.95
C GLU A 53 -2.12 -5.79 -6.50
N VAL A 54 -1.12 -6.06 -5.62
CA VAL A 54 -0.93 -7.40 -5.07
C VAL A 54 -2.11 -7.81 -4.20
N LEU A 55 -2.65 -6.90 -3.40
CA LEU A 55 -3.84 -7.14 -2.59
C LEU A 55 -5.03 -7.56 -3.45
N THR A 56 -5.30 -6.82 -4.53
CA THR A 56 -6.42 -7.13 -5.43
C THR A 56 -6.23 -8.48 -6.13
N ARG A 57 -5.02 -8.83 -6.58
CA ARG A 57 -4.73 -10.15 -7.14
C ARG A 57 -5.02 -11.28 -6.15
N LEU A 58 -4.61 -11.10 -4.89
CA LEU A 58 -4.87 -12.10 -3.84
C LEU A 58 -6.36 -12.20 -3.51
N LEU A 59 -7.08 -11.08 -3.48
CA LEU A 59 -8.52 -11.06 -3.27
C LEU A 59 -9.28 -11.75 -4.41
N ASP A 60 -8.82 -11.60 -5.66
CA ASP A 60 -9.43 -12.24 -6.82
C ASP A 60 -9.16 -13.74 -6.88
N LEU A 61 -8.00 -14.20 -6.39
CA LEU A 61 -7.68 -15.62 -6.31
C LEU A 61 -8.48 -16.34 -5.23
N ASP A 62 -8.61 -15.71 -4.05
CA ASP A 62 -9.15 -16.36 -2.85
C ASP A 62 -10.62 -16.02 -2.60
N THR A 63 -11.11 -14.91 -3.15
CA THR A 63 -12.50 -14.42 -2.99
C THR A 63 -13.06 -14.59 -1.57
N PRO A 64 -12.39 -14.11 -0.52
CA PRO A 64 -12.86 -14.32 0.84
C PRO A 64 -14.20 -13.61 1.07
N ARG A 65 -15.15 -14.30 1.68
CA ARG A 65 -16.47 -13.74 2.00
C ARG A 65 -16.37 -12.53 2.91
N LEU A 66 -15.50 -12.60 3.93
CA LEU A 66 -15.22 -11.49 4.83
C LEU A 66 -13.71 -11.44 5.09
N ALA A 67 -13.10 -10.28 4.90
CA ALA A 67 -11.70 -10.06 5.21
C ALA A 67 -11.47 -8.72 5.92
N VAL A 68 -10.46 -8.69 6.80
CA VAL A 68 -9.99 -7.46 7.44
C VAL A 68 -8.60 -7.12 6.92
N ILE A 69 -8.43 -5.86 6.50
CA ILE A 69 -7.18 -5.31 5.98
C ILE A 69 -6.63 -4.30 7.00
N PHE A 70 -5.50 -4.61 7.59
CA PHE A 70 -4.88 -3.77 8.62
C PHE A 70 -3.85 -2.82 8.03
N CYS A 71 -4.04 -1.53 8.27
CA CYS A 71 -3.09 -0.46 7.96
C CYS A 71 -2.59 0.20 9.25
N ASN A 72 -1.34 0.68 9.24
CA ASN A 72 -0.74 1.31 10.43
C ASN A 72 -1.21 2.75 10.66
N THR A 73 -1.72 3.43 9.65
CA THR A 73 -2.16 4.82 9.73
C THR A 73 -3.56 5.02 9.16
N LYS A 74 -4.30 6.00 9.70
CA LYS A 74 -5.60 6.37 9.16
C LYS A 74 -5.57 6.81 7.70
N ARG A 75 -4.50 7.50 7.29
CA ARG A 75 -4.28 7.89 5.89
C ARG A 75 -4.14 6.66 4.98
N SER A 76 -3.36 5.66 5.38
CA SER A 76 -3.25 4.39 4.64
C SER A 76 -4.60 3.66 4.56
N VAL A 77 -5.43 3.75 5.60
CA VAL A 77 -6.80 3.20 5.58
C VAL A 77 -7.64 3.89 4.52
N ASP A 78 -7.64 5.24 4.49
CA ASP A 78 -8.38 6.02 3.49
C ASP A 78 -7.91 5.68 2.07
N GLU A 79 -6.60 5.80 1.79
CA GLU A 79 -6.00 5.52 0.48
C GLU A 79 -6.28 4.08 0.00
N CYS A 80 -6.17 3.09 0.87
CA CYS A 80 -6.44 1.69 0.55
C CYS A 80 -7.92 1.46 0.25
N THR A 81 -8.83 2.02 1.07
CA THR A 81 -10.28 1.88 0.86
C THR A 81 -10.71 2.52 -0.44
N GLU A 82 -10.25 3.74 -0.74
CA GLU A 82 -10.54 4.43 -2.00
C GLU A 82 -10.04 3.64 -3.20
N ALA A 83 -8.81 3.11 -3.14
CA ALA A 83 -8.24 2.31 -4.21
C ALA A 83 -9.00 1.00 -4.45
N LEU A 84 -9.47 0.33 -3.39
CA LEU A 84 -10.30 -0.87 -3.50
C LEU A 84 -11.68 -0.56 -4.07
N THR A 85 -12.33 0.50 -3.58
CA THR A 85 -13.66 0.90 -4.04
C THR A 85 -13.64 1.35 -5.50
N ALA A 86 -12.61 2.09 -5.92
CA ALA A 86 -12.41 2.48 -7.32
C ALA A 86 -12.24 1.27 -8.25
N ARG A 87 -11.72 0.14 -7.73
CA ARG A 87 -11.61 -1.13 -8.43
C ARG A 87 -12.86 -2.02 -8.30
N GLY A 88 -13.95 -1.50 -7.73
CA GLY A 88 -15.25 -2.19 -7.62
C GLY A 88 -15.34 -3.22 -6.49
N TYR A 89 -14.41 -3.20 -5.49
CA TYR A 89 -14.59 -4.02 -4.30
C TYR A 89 -15.55 -3.39 -3.31
N ALA A 90 -16.37 -4.20 -2.67
CA ALA A 90 -17.24 -3.78 -1.58
C ALA A 90 -16.41 -3.60 -0.30
N ALA A 91 -15.83 -2.42 -0.12
CA ALA A 91 -14.95 -2.09 1.00
C ALA A 91 -15.48 -0.91 1.81
N ASP A 92 -15.29 -0.95 3.14
CA ASP A 92 -15.57 0.18 4.04
C ASP A 92 -14.41 0.33 5.03
N LYS A 93 -14.29 1.48 5.66
CA LYS A 93 -13.14 1.86 6.49
C LYS A 93 -13.49 2.03 7.97
N LEU A 94 -12.44 1.84 8.82
CA LEU A 94 -12.57 2.02 10.25
C LEU A 94 -11.26 2.57 10.85
N HIS A 95 -11.28 3.83 11.33
CA HIS A 95 -10.16 4.47 12.01
C HIS A 95 -10.62 5.44 13.09
N GLY A 96 -9.69 5.99 13.86
CA GLY A 96 -9.98 6.78 15.06
C GLY A 96 -10.77 8.06 14.84
N ASP A 97 -10.77 8.63 13.62
CA ASP A 97 -11.52 9.86 13.31
C ASP A 97 -13.02 9.57 13.01
N ILE A 98 -13.40 8.30 12.89
CA ILE A 98 -14.80 7.91 12.68
C ILE A 98 -15.54 7.93 14.02
N GLY A 99 -16.62 8.69 14.10
CA GLY A 99 -17.44 8.78 15.31
C GLY A 99 -18.04 7.44 15.73
N GLN A 100 -18.30 7.28 17.02
CA GLN A 100 -18.72 6.01 17.62
C GLN A 100 -19.95 5.39 16.94
N GLN A 101 -20.98 6.17 16.66
CA GLN A 101 -22.18 5.68 15.96
C GLN A 101 -21.90 5.14 14.56
N ALA A 102 -21.01 5.81 13.80
CA ALA A 102 -20.61 5.35 12.47
C ALA A 102 -19.81 4.05 12.56
N ARG A 103 -18.91 3.93 13.55
CA ARG A 103 -18.15 2.68 13.81
C ARG A 103 -19.08 1.50 14.09
N GLU A 104 -20.08 1.69 14.93
CA GLU A 104 -21.08 0.65 15.25
C GLU A 104 -21.88 0.24 14.01
N ARG A 105 -22.30 1.21 13.19
CA ARG A 105 -23.01 0.96 11.93
C ARG A 105 -22.12 0.17 10.94
N THR A 106 -20.87 0.60 10.74
CA THR A 106 -19.93 -0.08 9.84
C THR A 106 -19.68 -1.51 10.33
N THR A 107 -19.42 -1.72 11.62
CA THR A 107 -19.20 -3.06 12.19
C THR A 107 -20.43 -3.95 12.03
N LYS A 108 -21.63 -3.42 12.27
CA LYS A 108 -22.88 -4.17 12.07
C LYS A 108 -23.07 -4.58 10.60
N ARG A 109 -22.89 -3.64 9.67
CA ARG A 109 -23.00 -3.89 8.23
C ARG A 109 -21.99 -4.95 7.77
N PHE A 110 -20.75 -4.90 8.28
CA PHE A 110 -19.72 -5.89 7.99
C PHE A 110 -20.14 -7.29 8.44
N ARG A 111 -20.59 -7.45 9.68
CA ARG A 111 -21.09 -8.73 10.19
C ARG A 111 -22.28 -9.28 9.40
N GLU A 112 -23.15 -8.41 8.93
CA GLU A 112 -24.29 -8.78 8.07
C GLU A 112 -23.86 -9.13 6.63
N GLY A 113 -22.58 -9.03 6.28
CA GLY A 113 -22.08 -9.30 4.94
C GLY A 113 -22.59 -8.30 3.89
N LYS A 114 -22.82 -7.02 4.29
CA LYS A 114 -23.24 -5.97 3.35
C LYS A 114 -22.07 -5.43 2.52
N PHE A 115 -20.87 -5.74 2.92
CA PHE A 115 -19.62 -5.53 2.20
C PHE A 115 -18.58 -6.54 2.71
N ASP A 116 -17.57 -6.81 1.89
CA ASP A 116 -16.70 -7.98 2.09
C ASP A 116 -15.36 -7.60 2.77
N LEU A 117 -14.91 -6.36 2.57
CA LEU A 117 -13.59 -5.92 2.98
C LEU A 117 -13.66 -4.76 3.98
N LEU A 118 -13.16 -4.99 5.19
CA LEU A 118 -13.03 -3.94 6.20
C LEU A 118 -11.57 -3.49 6.30
N VAL A 119 -11.28 -2.23 5.96
CA VAL A 119 -9.95 -1.64 6.08
C VAL A 119 -9.85 -0.88 7.41
N ALA A 120 -8.92 -1.25 8.29
CA ALA A 120 -8.90 -0.69 9.64
C ALA A 120 -7.50 -0.44 10.19
N THR A 121 -7.42 0.48 11.18
CA THR A 121 -6.26 0.59 12.07
C THR A 121 -6.44 -0.32 13.29
N ASP A 122 -5.34 -0.70 13.94
CA ASP A 122 -5.36 -1.54 15.15
C ASP A 122 -6.24 -0.95 16.25
N VAL A 123 -6.08 0.35 16.53
CA VAL A 123 -6.84 1.04 17.59
C VAL A 123 -8.33 1.01 17.32
N ALA A 124 -8.74 1.14 16.07
CA ALA A 124 -10.14 1.14 15.71
C ALA A 124 -10.77 -0.26 15.70
N ALA A 125 -9.98 -1.28 15.35
CA ALA A 125 -10.43 -2.68 15.33
C ALA A 125 -10.41 -3.34 16.72
N ARG A 126 -9.66 -2.77 17.68
CA ARG A 126 -9.67 -3.26 19.07
C ARG A 126 -10.99 -2.96 19.76
N GLY A 127 -11.47 -3.92 20.54
CA GLY A 127 -12.74 -3.80 21.27
C GLY A 127 -14.00 -3.87 20.42
N LEU A 128 -13.84 -4.07 19.10
CA LEU A 128 -14.97 -4.40 18.23
C LEU A 128 -15.04 -5.92 18.08
N ASP A 129 -16.24 -6.41 18.15
CA ASP A 129 -16.58 -7.82 17.92
C ASP A 129 -16.55 -8.08 16.39
N ILE A 130 -15.34 -7.99 15.82
CA ILE A 130 -15.03 -8.35 14.43
C ILE A 130 -14.22 -9.63 14.50
N ASP A 131 -14.92 -10.70 14.69
CA ASP A 131 -14.35 -12.02 14.76
C ASP A 131 -14.89 -12.86 13.62
N ASP A 132 -14.16 -13.94 13.31
CA ASP A 132 -14.65 -14.93 12.39
C ASP A 132 -14.61 -14.54 10.92
N VAL A 133 -13.59 -13.76 10.58
CA VAL A 133 -13.29 -13.47 9.17
C VAL A 133 -12.46 -14.60 8.54
N GLU A 134 -12.62 -14.82 7.25
CA GLU A 134 -11.89 -15.87 6.53
C GLU A 134 -10.43 -15.50 6.33
N ALA A 135 -10.15 -14.21 6.08
CA ALA A 135 -8.80 -13.73 5.84
C ALA A 135 -8.46 -12.44 6.59
N VAL A 136 -7.21 -12.33 7.00
CA VAL A 136 -6.61 -11.12 7.56
C VAL A 136 -5.44 -10.71 6.66
N PHE A 137 -5.46 -9.48 6.18
CA PHE A 137 -4.36 -8.90 5.42
C PHE A 137 -3.66 -7.85 6.28
N ASN A 138 -2.38 -8.07 6.59
CA ASN A 138 -1.51 -7.04 7.12
C ASN A 138 -0.94 -6.24 5.96
N TYR A 139 -1.71 -5.26 5.45
CA TYR A 139 -1.27 -4.33 4.40
C TYR A 139 -0.02 -3.58 4.83
N ASP A 140 0.05 -3.23 6.10
CA ASP A 140 1.25 -2.78 6.77
C ASP A 140 1.56 -3.71 7.94
N ILE A 141 2.81 -4.19 8.03
CA ILE A 141 3.26 -5.02 9.14
C ILE A 141 3.20 -4.20 10.44
N PRO A 142 2.63 -4.74 11.53
CA PRO A 142 2.56 -4.00 12.81
C PRO A 142 3.96 -3.77 13.39
N GLN A 143 4.07 -2.76 14.25
CA GLN A 143 5.34 -2.47 14.92
C GLN A 143 5.62 -3.41 16.08
N ASP A 144 4.56 -3.85 16.76
CA ASP A 144 4.62 -4.77 17.91
C ASP A 144 4.17 -6.18 17.51
N PRO A 145 4.93 -7.23 17.87
CA PRO A 145 4.51 -8.61 17.64
C PRO A 145 3.18 -8.99 18.34
N GLU A 146 2.84 -8.34 19.44
CA GLU A 146 1.53 -8.57 20.09
C GLU A 146 0.37 -8.11 19.20
N ASP A 147 0.53 -6.98 18.52
CA ASP A 147 -0.48 -6.48 17.58
C ASP A 147 -0.69 -7.46 16.41
N TYR A 148 0.38 -8.08 15.93
CA TYR A 148 0.28 -9.13 14.93
C TYR A 148 -0.62 -10.28 15.39
N VAL A 149 -0.41 -10.78 16.59
CA VAL A 149 -1.24 -11.87 17.17
C VAL A 149 -2.70 -11.44 17.31
N HIS A 150 -2.95 -10.21 17.74
CA HIS A 150 -4.30 -9.66 17.84
C HIS A 150 -5.00 -9.50 16.49
N ARG A 151 -4.25 -9.15 15.43
CA ARG A 151 -4.78 -9.04 14.07
C ARG A 151 -5.14 -10.41 13.52
N ILE A 152 -4.23 -11.37 13.54
CA ILE A 152 -4.49 -12.71 12.99
C ILE A 152 -5.50 -13.48 13.83
N GLY A 153 -5.64 -13.16 15.12
CA GLY A 153 -6.69 -13.70 15.98
C GLY A 153 -8.12 -13.27 15.60
N ARG A 154 -8.33 -12.49 14.53
CA ARG A 154 -9.66 -12.23 13.96
C ARG A 154 -10.13 -13.35 13.04
N THR A 155 -9.24 -14.23 12.61
CA THR A 155 -9.53 -15.42 11.82
C THR A 155 -9.14 -16.70 12.56
N GLY A 156 -9.51 -17.85 12.04
CA GLY A 156 -9.15 -19.16 12.59
C GLY A 156 -9.77 -19.50 13.95
N ARG A 157 -10.93 -18.92 14.28
CA ARG A 157 -11.64 -19.16 15.54
C ARG A 157 -12.59 -20.34 15.46
N ALA A 158 -12.94 -20.88 16.62
CA ALA A 158 -13.90 -21.99 16.77
C ALA A 158 -13.53 -23.25 15.93
N GLY A 159 -12.22 -23.52 15.76
CA GLY A 159 -11.76 -24.69 15.01
C GLY A 159 -11.81 -24.54 13.49
N ARG A 160 -12.19 -23.37 12.96
CA ARG A 160 -12.15 -23.09 11.52
C ARG A 160 -10.74 -22.74 11.07
N GLU A 161 -10.44 -23.05 9.82
CA GLU A 161 -9.21 -22.61 9.19
C GLU A 161 -9.29 -21.12 8.88
N GLY A 162 -8.19 -20.40 9.10
CA GLY A 162 -8.06 -19.00 8.81
C GLY A 162 -6.81 -18.71 7.99
N ARG A 163 -6.79 -17.57 7.30
CA ARG A 163 -5.65 -17.16 6.52
C ARG A 163 -5.16 -15.77 6.95
N ALA A 164 -3.84 -15.65 7.14
CA ALA A 164 -3.18 -14.38 7.42
C ALA A 164 -2.09 -14.12 6.39
N VAL A 165 -2.22 -12.98 5.69
CA VAL A 165 -1.29 -12.53 4.66
C VAL A 165 -0.61 -11.25 5.12
N SER A 166 0.71 -11.15 4.98
CA SER A 166 1.47 -9.96 5.37
C SER A 166 2.29 -9.41 4.22
N PHE A 167 2.23 -8.09 4.00
CA PHE A 167 3.09 -7.41 3.04
C PHE A 167 4.30 -6.82 3.75
N VAL A 168 5.49 -7.13 3.25
CA VAL A 168 6.76 -6.66 3.78
C VAL A 168 7.60 -6.04 2.69
N PHE A 169 8.36 -4.99 3.02
CA PHE A 169 9.33 -4.41 2.11
C PHE A 169 10.53 -3.82 2.85
N GLY A 170 11.71 -4.14 2.38
CA GLY A 170 12.95 -3.59 2.90
C GLY A 170 13.17 -3.88 4.40
N ARG A 171 13.06 -2.86 5.25
CA ARG A 171 13.29 -3.02 6.71
C ARG A 171 12.18 -3.78 7.44
N ASP A 172 11.02 -3.96 6.84
CA ASP A 172 9.90 -4.69 7.47
C ASP A 172 10.24 -6.17 7.71
N ILE A 173 11.20 -6.71 6.96
CA ILE A 173 11.69 -8.07 7.17
C ILE A 173 12.22 -8.30 8.60
N TYR A 174 12.83 -7.29 9.22
CA TYR A 174 13.30 -7.39 10.61
C TYR A 174 12.14 -7.43 11.61
N ARG A 175 11.03 -6.75 11.30
CA ARG A 175 9.80 -6.81 12.11
C ARG A 175 9.15 -8.19 11.97
N LEU A 176 9.08 -8.73 10.75
CA LEU A 176 8.60 -10.08 10.50
C LEU A 176 9.41 -11.12 11.31
N GLN A 177 10.73 -11.05 11.27
CA GLN A 177 11.60 -11.91 12.07
C GLN A 177 11.39 -11.75 13.58
N SER A 178 11.05 -10.55 14.06
CA SER A 178 10.69 -10.32 15.45
C SER A 178 9.36 -10.98 15.80
N ILE A 179 8.38 -10.94 14.89
CA ILE A 179 7.10 -11.63 15.02
C ILE A 179 7.31 -13.15 15.07
N GLU A 180 8.09 -13.73 14.17
CA GLU A 180 8.41 -15.17 14.15
C GLU A 180 9.05 -15.63 15.47
N ARG A 181 10.02 -14.85 15.98
CA ARG A 181 10.65 -15.14 17.28
C ARG A 181 9.67 -15.08 18.45
N TYR A 182 8.72 -14.12 18.41
CA TYR A 182 7.72 -13.93 19.45
C TYR A 182 6.66 -15.04 19.44
N THR A 183 6.16 -15.37 18.25
CA THR A 183 5.11 -16.38 18.03
C THR A 183 5.64 -17.80 18.04
N LYS A 184 6.97 -17.98 17.85
CA LYS A 184 7.65 -19.25 17.62
C LYS A 184 7.09 -20.01 16.40
N GLN A 185 6.55 -19.30 15.44
CA GLN A 185 6.03 -19.84 14.18
C GLN A 185 6.79 -19.23 13.02
N HIS A 186 7.05 -20.03 12.00
CA HIS A 186 7.64 -19.57 10.75
C HIS A 186 6.53 -19.11 9.82
N ILE A 187 6.69 -17.91 9.24
CA ILE A 187 5.76 -17.33 8.28
C ILE A 187 6.31 -17.61 6.88
N GLN A 188 5.57 -18.36 6.08
CA GLN A 188 6.04 -18.79 4.78
C GLN A 188 6.09 -17.65 3.77
N ARG A 189 7.21 -17.53 3.05
CA ARG A 189 7.29 -16.62 1.89
C ARG A 189 6.53 -17.20 0.71
N SER A 190 5.67 -16.38 0.09
CA SER A 190 4.97 -16.73 -1.13
C SER A 190 5.37 -15.81 -2.28
N LYS A 191 5.24 -16.31 -3.51
CA LYS A 191 5.45 -15.53 -4.74
C LYS A 191 4.18 -14.71 -5.03
N ILE A 192 4.39 -13.47 -5.53
CA ILE A 192 3.28 -12.65 -5.99
C ILE A 192 2.63 -13.34 -7.19
N PRO A 193 1.30 -13.52 -7.18
CA PRO A 193 0.59 -14.12 -8.30
C PRO A 193 0.78 -13.32 -9.59
N THR A 194 0.98 -14.01 -10.68
CA THR A 194 1.05 -13.39 -12.01
C THR A 194 -0.33 -12.92 -12.47
N GLN A 195 -0.36 -12.03 -13.45
CA GLN A 195 -1.61 -11.59 -14.05
C GLN A 195 -2.33 -12.77 -14.74
N GLU A 196 -1.56 -13.65 -15.39
CA GLU A 196 -2.09 -14.83 -16.07
C GLU A 196 -2.75 -15.82 -15.09
N GLU A 197 -2.14 -16.04 -13.91
CA GLU A 197 -2.75 -16.89 -12.87
C GLU A 197 -4.08 -16.33 -12.38
N VAL A 198 -4.18 -15.01 -12.17
CA VAL A 198 -5.44 -14.35 -11.78
C VAL A 198 -6.49 -14.44 -12.87
N GLU A 199 -6.11 -14.19 -14.12
CA GLU A 199 -7.03 -14.30 -15.28
C GLU A 199 -7.51 -15.72 -15.46
N GLY A 200 -6.66 -16.74 -15.28
CA GLY A 200 -7.05 -18.14 -15.31
C GLY A 200 -8.12 -18.47 -14.27
N VAL A 201 -7.90 -18.11 -13.01
CA VAL A 201 -8.89 -18.36 -11.94
C VAL A 201 -10.22 -17.63 -12.19
N ARG A 202 -10.16 -16.37 -12.66
CA ARG A 202 -11.38 -15.64 -13.05
C ARG A 202 -12.14 -16.31 -14.19
N ALA A 203 -11.43 -16.84 -15.18
CA ALA A 203 -12.03 -17.58 -16.28
C ALA A 203 -12.72 -18.85 -15.79
N ASP A 204 -12.08 -19.60 -14.89
CA ASP A 204 -12.65 -20.81 -14.28
C ASP A 204 -13.89 -20.48 -13.44
N GLN A 205 -13.86 -19.43 -12.63
CA GLN A 205 -15.01 -18.96 -11.85
C GLN A 205 -16.18 -18.55 -12.76
N LEU A 206 -15.88 -17.85 -13.87
CA LEU A 206 -16.90 -17.48 -14.84
C LEU A 206 -17.51 -18.73 -15.49
N PHE A 207 -16.69 -19.72 -15.82
CA PHE A 207 -17.14 -20.99 -16.37
C PHE A 207 -18.10 -21.71 -15.41
N GLU A 208 -17.73 -21.85 -14.13
CA GLU A 208 -18.56 -22.46 -13.10
C GLU A 208 -19.90 -21.71 -12.90
N LEU A 209 -19.85 -20.37 -12.94
CA LEU A 209 -21.04 -19.53 -12.84
C LEU A 209 -22.01 -19.81 -14.00
N VAL A 210 -21.49 -19.89 -15.23
CA VAL A 210 -22.27 -20.17 -16.42
C VAL A 210 -22.81 -21.60 -16.36
N GLN A 211 -21.99 -22.59 -15.98
CA GLN A 211 -22.43 -23.98 -15.82
C GLN A 211 -23.59 -24.09 -14.83
N THR A 212 -23.42 -23.50 -13.62
CA THR A 212 -24.49 -23.48 -12.59
C THR A 212 -25.76 -22.80 -13.11
N ARG A 213 -25.61 -21.78 -13.96
CA ARG A 213 -26.76 -21.10 -14.55
C ARG A 213 -27.47 -21.95 -15.60
N LEU A 214 -26.72 -22.73 -16.40
CA LEU A 214 -27.28 -23.64 -17.41
C LEU A 214 -28.00 -24.84 -16.78
N GLU A 215 -27.56 -25.30 -15.61
CA GLU A 215 -28.24 -26.37 -14.85
C GLU A 215 -29.58 -25.91 -14.27
N LYS A 216 -29.77 -24.61 -14.06
CA LYS A 216 -31.07 -24.03 -13.64
C LYS A 216 -31.87 -23.71 -14.90
N GLU A 217 -33.23 -23.71 -14.77
CA GLU A 217 -34.06 -23.28 -15.90
C GLU A 217 -33.61 -21.96 -16.49
N VAL A 218 -33.11 -21.99 -17.73
CA VAL A 218 -32.67 -20.78 -18.44
C VAL A 218 -33.91 -19.97 -18.82
N ASN A 219 -33.91 -18.69 -18.43
CA ASN A 219 -34.99 -17.79 -18.79
C ASN A 219 -35.10 -17.68 -20.33
N ARG A 220 -36.20 -18.19 -20.88
CA ARG A 220 -36.45 -18.21 -22.31
C ARG A 220 -36.63 -16.82 -22.96
N SER A 221 -36.76 -15.79 -22.16
CA SER A 221 -36.96 -14.41 -22.63
C SER A 221 -35.84 -13.87 -23.54
N TYR A 222 -34.63 -14.43 -23.43
CA TYR A 222 -33.52 -14.00 -24.27
C TYR A 222 -33.32 -14.81 -25.54
N ARG A 223 -34.11 -15.87 -25.76
CA ARG A 223 -33.94 -16.78 -26.88
C ARG A 223 -34.06 -16.07 -28.24
N HIS A 224 -35.04 -15.17 -28.38
CA HIS A 224 -35.23 -14.41 -29.61
C HIS A 224 -34.04 -13.53 -30.03
N TYR A 225 -33.22 -13.06 -29.07
CA TYR A 225 -31.98 -12.34 -29.40
C TYR A 225 -30.92 -13.27 -29.95
N ILE A 226 -30.84 -14.48 -29.41
CA ILE A 226 -29.93 -15.51 -29.90
C ILE A 226 -30.35 -15.91 -31.31
N ASP A 227 -31.65 -16.23 -31.55
CA ASP A 227 -32.19 -16.58 -32.85
C ASP A 227 -31.88 -15.49 -33.89
N ARG A 228 -32.04 -14.22 -33.53
CA ARG A 228 -31.72 -13.08 -34.43
C ARG A 228 -30.22 -13.02 -34.78
N LEU A 229 -29.31 -13.36 -33.86
CA LEU A 229 -27.87 -13.40 -34.15
C LEU A 229 -27.53 -14.60 -35.07
N LEU A 230 -28.20 -15.74 -34.88
CA LEU A 230 -28.07 -16.90 -35.74
C LEU A 230 -28.56 -16.59 -37.16
N ASP A 231 -29.68 -15.88 -37.31
CA ASP A 231 -30.22 -15.41 -38.59
C ASP A 231 -29.28 -14.44 -39.33
N GLN A 232 -28.45 -13.71 -38.59
CA GLN A 232 -27.41 -12.84 -39.14
C GLN A 232 -26.15 -13.59 -39.58
N GLY A 233 -26.10 -14.92 -39.42
CA GLY A 233 -25.02 -15.78 -39.88
C GLY A 233 -23.91 -16.04 -38.82
N HIS A 234 -24.09 -15.61 -37.58
CA HIS A 234 -23.17 -15.96 -36.50
C HIS A 234 -23.41 -17.40 -36.04
N THR A 235 -22.33 -18.10 -35.67
CA THR A 235 -22.48 -19.44 -35.08
C THR A 235 -22.83 -19.37 -33.59
N ALA A 236 -23.45 -20.41 -33.03
CA ALA A 236 -23.72 -20.50 -31.60
C ALA A 236 -22.45 -20.39 -30.77
N THR A 237 -21.31 -20.87 -31.28
CA THR A 237 -20.00 -20.77 -30.64
C THR A 237 -19.50 -19.33 -30.62
N ASP A 238 -19.65 -18.57 -31.71
CA ASP A 238 -19.23 -17.16 -31.77
C ASP A 238 -20.09 -16.31 -30.84
N ILE A 239 -21.39 -16.57 -30.79
CA ILE A 239 -22.31 -15.87 -29.85
C ILE A 239 -21.90 -16.15 -28.41
N ALA A 240 -21.64 -17.42 -28.08
CA ALA A 240 -21.19 -17.81 -26.76
C ALA A 240 -19.84 -17.14 -26.39
N ALA A 241 -18.86 -17.17 -27.30
CA ALA A 241 -17.56 -16.54 -27.12
C ALA A 241 -17.70 -15.02 -26.87
N GLY A 242 -18.51 -14.32 -27.66
CA GLY A 242 -18.76 -12.89 -27.49
C GLY A 242 -19.45 -12.57 -26.16
N VAL A 243 -20.38 -13.40 -25.70
CA VAL A 243 -21.02 -13.23 -24.39
C VAL A 243 -20.03 -13.47 -23.25
N PHE A 244 -19.15 -14.48 -23.35
CA PHE A 244 -18.10 -14.73 -22.39
C PHE A 244 -17.10 -13.54 -22.32
N GLU A 245 -16.74 -12.98 -23.47
CA GLU A 245 -15.85 -11.82 -23.53
C GLU A 245 -16.47 -10.58 -22.87
N LEU A 246 -17.72 -10.27 -23.17
CA LEU A 246 -18.46 -9.18 -22.52
C LEU A 246 -18.63 -9.38 -21.01
N LEU A 247 -18.90 -10.61 -20.56
CA LEU A 247 -18.97 -10.95 -19.15
C LEU A 247 -17.61 -10.77 -18.49
N ARG A 248 -16.53 -11.23 -19.12
CA ARG A 248 -15.16 -11.02 -18.65
C ARG A 248 -14.83 -9.54 -18.50
N GLU A 249 -15.16 -8.72 -19.49
CA GLU A 249 -14.97 -7.27 -19.45
C GLU A 249 -15.79 -6.61 -18.35
N SER A 250 -17.05 -7.01 -18.17
CA SER A 250 -17.92 -6.46 -17.12
C SER A 250 -17.49 -6.83 -15.70
N MET A 251 -16.86 -8.00 -15.55
CA MET A 251 -16.29 -8.50 -14.29
C MET A 251 -14.80 -8.16 -14.18
N GLY A 252 -14.15 -7.79 -15.28
CA GLY A 252 -12.73 -7.52 -15.37
C GLY A 252 -12.38 -6.19 -14.70
N ARG A 253 -11.48 -6.28 -13.75
CA ARG A 253 -10.78 -5.13 -13.16
C ARG A 253 -9.44 -5.05 -13.89
N GLU A 254 -9.13 -3.92 -14.51
CA GLU A 254 -7.85 -3.73 -15.17
C GLU A 254 -6.72 -3.88 -14.15
N GLY A 255 -5.90 -4.93 -14.34
CA GLY A 255 -4.72 -5.18 -13.54
C GLY A 255 -3.55 -4.30 -14.00
N GLU A 256 -2.86 -3.66 -13.07
CA GLU A 256 -1.62 -2.94 -13.38
C GLU A 256 -0.46 -3.94 -13.54
N SER A 257 0.37 -3.74 -14.56
CA SER A 257 1.62 -4.50 -14.72
C SER A 257 2.56 -4.20 -13.54
N ILE A 258 2.84 -5.21 -12.73
CA ILE A 258 3.88 -5.13 -11.69
C ILE A 258 5.20 -5.50 -12.36
N ALA A 259 6.22 -4.63 -12.27
CA ALA A 259 7.56 -5.01 -12.66
C ALA A 259 8.00 -6.22 -11.80
N GLU A 260 8.31 -7.34 -12.45
CA GLU A 260 8.70 -8.60 -11.80
C GLU A 260 9.72 -8.34 -10.70
N ASP A 261 9.50 -8.96 -9.55
CA ASP A 261 10.46 -8.97 -8.47
C ASP A 261 11.70 -9.69 -8.95
N ASN A 262 12.81 -8.94 -9.02
CA ASN A 262 14.11 -9.55 -9.31
C ASN A 262 14.48 -10.45 -8.11
N PRO A 263 14.46 -11.78 -8.23
CA PRO A 263 14.75 -12.70 -7.13
C PRO A 263 16.18 -12.56 -6.58
N ASN A 264 17.02 -11.77 -7.25
CA ASN A 264 18.42 -11.49 -6.90
C ASN A 264 18.63 -10.13 -6.23
N TYR A 265 17.58 -9.46 -5.74
CA TYR A 265 17.76 -8.26 -4.93
C TYR A 265 18.31 -8.65 -3.54
N THR A 266 19.60 -8.86 -3.44
CA THR A 266 20.31 -8.82 -2.16
C THR A 266 20.43 -7.36 -1.74
N PRO A 267 19.91 -6.97 -0.55
CA PRO A 267 20.18 -5.64 -0.03
C PRO A 267 21.69 -5.43 0.04
N ASP A 268 22.13 -4.36 -0.58
CA ASP A 268 23.53 -3.98 -0.78
C ASP A 268 24.34 -4.12 0.53
N LYS A 269 25.15 -5.17 0.65
CA LYS A 269 26.12 -5.42 1.74
C LYS A 269 27.30 -4.45 1.74
N LYS A 270 27.26 -3.38 0.94
CA LYS A 270 28.32 -2.37 0.84
C LYS A 270 28.18 -1.25 1.85
N ARG A 271 28.15 -1.55 3.15
CA ARG A 271 28.40 -0.59 4.23
C ARG A 271 29.16 -1.17 5.42
N LYS A 272 30.18 -1.99 5.14
CA LYS A 272 31.13 -2.44 6.15
C LYS A 272 32.58 -2.24 5.71
N ASP A 273 32.95 -1.04 5.29
CA ASP A 273 34.36 -0.65 5.20
C ASP A 273 34.45 0.88 5.13
N ARG A 274 34.15 1.51 6.28
CA ARG A 274 34.57 2.87 6.62
C ARG A 274 34.79 2.98 8.11
N LYS A 275 35.66 2.15 8.65
CA LYS A 275 36.49 2.46 9.80
C LYS A 275 37.88 2.67 9.24
N ASP A 276 38.32 3.88 9.33
CA ASP A 276 39.66 4.44 9.35
C ASP A 276 39.74 5.68 8.46
N ARG A 277 39.33 6.79 9.04
CA ARG A 277 39.92 8.13 8.76
C ARG A 277 39.79 8.99 10.03
N PRO A 278 40.87 9.65 10.43
CA PRO A 278 40.95 10.35 11.70
C PRO A 278 40.15 11.66 11.69
N ASP A 279 39.64 11.92 12.89
CA ASP A 279 39.04 13.11 13.41
C ASP A 279 39.75 14.40 12.94
N ARG A 280 39.00 15.27 12.26
CA ARG A 280 39.26 16.71 12.23
C ARG A 280 37.93 17.42 12.47
N GLY A 281 37.84 17.89 13.73
CA GLY A 281 36.69 18.65 14.18
C GLY A 281 36.52 19.96 13.43
N GLU A 282 35.27 20.25 13.15
CA GLU A 282 34.74 21.60 13.11
C GLU A 282 33.25 21.55 13.47
N ARG A 283 32.98 22.27 14.56
CA ARG A 283 31.65 22.50 15.11
C ARG A 283 30.82 23.31 14.10
N PHE A 284 29.72 22.76 13.58
CA PHE A 284 28.64 23.57 13.04
C PHE A 284 27.31 23.24 13.72
N ASN A 285 26.73 24.29 14.22
CA ASN A 285 25.53 24.39 15.04
C ASN A 285 24.32 23.62 14.49
N LYS A 286 23.75 22.83 15.39
CA LYS A 286 22.41 22.25 15.31
C LYS A 286 21.40 23.36 15.62
N ARG A 287 20.77 23.94 14.61
CA ARG A 287 19.52 24.69 14.79
C ARG A 287 18.61 24.43 13.59
N ASP A 288 17.38 24.03 13.91
CA ASP A 288 16.14 24.13 13.16
C ASP A 288 15.96 23.33 11.86
N ARG A 289 15.49 22.09 12.01
CA ARG A 289 14.66 21.43 11.00
C ARG A 289 13.30 21.02 11.58
N LYS A 290 12.43 22.00 11.76
CA LYS A 290 10.98 21.83 11.70
C LYS A 290 10.57 22.20 10.27
N GLY A 291 10.34 21.20 9.41
CA GLY A 291 9.80 21.36 8.07
C GLY A 291 8.41 20.75 8.03
N GLY A 292 7.41 21.51 8.41
CA GLY A 292 6.01 21.21 8.10
C GLY A 292 5.71 21.55 6.64
N ASN A 293 4.87 20.71 6.03
CA ASN A 293 4.27 20.95 4.73
C ASN A 293 3.42 22.23 4.82
N LYS A 294 3.91 23.34 4.27
CA LYS A 294 3.14 24.56 4.02
C LYS A 294 2.93 24.64 2.53
N ASP A 295 1.68 24.76 2.12
CA ASP A 295 1.31 25.29 0.81
C ASP A 295 1.98 26.67 0.69
N PHE A 296 3.02 26.75 -0.15
CA PHE A 296 3.72 28.00 -0.42
C PHE A 296 3.02 28.69 -1.58
N GLU A 297 2.43 29.83 -1.29
CA GLU A 297 2.08 30.82 -2.30
C GLU A 297 3.31 31.10 -3.17
N LYS A 298 3.10 31.15 -4.51
CA LYS A 298 4.12 31.50 -5.48
C LYS A 298 4.65 32.91 -5.15
N ASP A 299 5.94 33.04 -4.93
CA ASP A 299 6.58 34.34 -4.78
C ASP A 299 6.46 35.08 -6.12
N PRO A 300 5.81 36.25 -6.19
CA PRO A 300 5.56 36.97 -7.43
C PRO A 300 6.83 37.39 -8.20
N ASN A 301 8.01 37.33 -7.56
CA ASN A 301 9.30 37.66 -8.16
C ASN A 301 10.06 36.45 -8.71
N MET A 302 9.45 35.26 -8.73
CA MET A 302 10.08 34.04 -9.25
C MET A 302 9.40 33.53 -10.51
N THR A 303 10.22 33.11 -11.48
CA THR A 303 9.80 32.47 -12.74
C THR A 303 10.19 31.00 -12.71
N THR A 304 9.28 30.10 -13.09
CA THR A 304 9.54 28.66 -13.16
C THR A 304 10.20 28.31 -14.50
N LEU A 305 11.38 27.71 -14.44
CA LEU A 305 12.09 27.17 -15.61
C LEU A 305 11.84 25.67 -15.74
N PHE A 306 11.60 25.24 -16.96
CA PHE A 306 11.51 23.85 -17.36
C PHE A 306 12.86 23.32 -17.86
N ILE A 307 13.29 22.14 -17.39
CA ILE A 307 14.49 21.42 -17.84
C ILE A 307 14.06 20.04 -18.30
N SER A 308 14.39 19.65 -19.55
CA SER A 308 13.96 18.38 -20.15
C SER A 308 14.69 17.14 -19.62
N LEU A 309 15.30 17.19 -18.45
CA LEU A 309 15.91 16.08 -17.74
C LEU A 309 15.33 15.96 -16.32
N GLY A 310 15.10 14.70 -15.89
CA GLY A 310 14.54 14.39 -14.58
C GLY A 310 15.23 13.20 -13.91
N LYS A 311 14.49 12.51 -13.04
CA LYS A 311 15.00 11.36 -12.28
C LYS A 311 15.48 10.20 -13.16
N ALA A 312 14.83 9.98 -14.31
CA ALA A 312 15.22 8.94 -15.27
C ALA A 312 16.65 9.15 -15.82
N ALA A 313 17.10 10.40 -15.94
CA ALA A 313 18.46 10.75 -16.29
C ALA A 313 19.42 10.81 -15.08
N SER A 314 19.00 10.30 -13.92
CA SER A 314 19.75 10.32 -12.66
C SER A 314 20.14 11.73 -12.18
N VAL A 315 19.38 12.76 -12.58
CA VAL A 315 19.58 14.14 -12.16
C VAL A 315 19.18 14.31 -10.69
N ARG A 316 19.99 15.04 -9.94
CA ARG A 316 19.72 15.40 -8.54
C ARG A 316 19.57 16.92 -8.41
N PRO A 317 18.88 17.45 -7.39
CA PRO A 317 18.79 18.88 -7.15
C PRO A 317 20.15 19.57 -7.10
N ALA A 318 21.15 18.93 -6.50
CA ALA A 318 22.52 19.44 -6.41
C ALA A 318 23.21 19.56 -7.77
N ASP A 319 22.87 18.72 -8.75
CA ASP A 319 23.45 18.79 -10.10
C ASP A 319 22.92 20.03 -10.85
N ILE A 320 21.62 20.33 -10.67
CA ILE A 320 20.97 21.52 -11.25
C ILE A 320 21.53 22.80 -10.60
N LEU A 321 21.61 22.82 -9.26
CA LEU A 321 22.19 23.97 -8.54
C LEU A 321 23.64 24.20 -8.95
N GLY A 322 24.44 23.12 -9.01
CA GLY A 322 25.85 23.22 -9.44
C GLY A 322 26.02 23.79 -10.86
N MET A 323 25.12 23.40 -11.78
CA MET A 323 25.12 23.93 -13.15
C MET A 323 24.69 25.41 -13.16
N PHE A 324 23.64 25.78 -12.45
CA PHE A 324 23.14 27.16 -12.41
C PHE A 324 24.16 28.13 -11.82
N TYR A 325 24.86 27.73 -10.75
CA TYR A 325 25.88 28.58 -10.11
C TYR A 325 27.19 28.62 -10.89
N ARG A 326 27.67 27.46 -11.38
CA ARG A 326 28.99 27.38 -12.06
C ARG A 326 28.95 27.85 -13.50
N GLU A 327 27.97 27.38 -14.27
CA GLU A 327 27.85 27.67 -15.70
C GLU A 327 26.91 28.84 -15.96
N GLY A 328 25.79 28.92 -15.25
CA GLY A 328 24.82 30.01 -15.32
C GLY A 328 25.35 31.32 -14.74
N GLY A 329 26.18 31.24 -13.70
CA GLY A 329 26.78 32.40 -13.03
C GLY A 329 25.76 33.26 -12.29
N ILE A 330 24.77 32.64 -11.65
CA ILE A 330 23.76 33.33 -10.85
C ILE A 330 24.11 33.29 -9.34
N PRO A 331 23.68 34.27 -8.54
CA PRO A 331 23.89 34.30 -7.11
C PRO A 331 23.19 33.13 -6.36
N ASP A 332 23.78 32.69 -5.24
CA ASP A 332 23.30 31.55 -4.45
C ASP A 332 21.84 31.69 -3.96
N ASN A 333 21.32 32.90 -3.82
CA ASN A 333 19.95 33.18 -3.34
C ASN A 333 18.91 33.31 -4.48
N SER A 334 19.31 33.11 -5.74
CA SER A 334 18.44 33.31 -6.91
C SER A 334 17.63 32.08 -7.30
N VAL A 335 17.84 30.93 -6.63
CA VAL A 335 17.13 29.67 -6.90
C VAL A 335 16.23 29.32 -5.74
N GLY A 336 14.94 29.15 -6.04
CA GLY A 336 13.93 28.75 -5.08
C GLY A 336 13.69 27.24 -5.06
N ARG A 337 12.46 26.84 -5.33
CA ARG A 337 12.03 25.45 -5.28
C ARG A 337 12.51 24.65 -6.50
N ILE A 338 13.00 23.44 -6.29
CA ILE A 338 13.35 22.48 -7.35
C ILE A 338 12.43 21.28 -7.24
N GLN A 339 11.68 21.01 -8.29
CA GLN A 339 10.81 19.85 -8.42
C GLN A 339 11.36 18.90 -9.49
N LEU A 340 11.68 17.67 -9.10
CA LEU A 340 12.17 16.65 -10.01
C LEU A 340 11.04 15.66 -10.34
N PHE A 341 10.65 15.63 -11.61
CA PHE A 341 9.76 14.64 -12.18
C PHE A 341 10.56 13.50 -12.84
N GLU A 342 9.89 12.51 -13.39
CA GLU A 342 10.54 11.35 -13.99
C GLU A 342 11.39 11.76 -15.22
N ARG A 343 10.83 12.59 -16.11
CA ARG A 343 11.47 12.97 -17.39
C ARG A 343 11.89 14.44 -17.48
N HIS A 344 11.49 15.28 -16.54
CA HIS A 344 11.78 16.72 -16.55
C HIS A 344 11.94 17.25 -15.13
N SER A 345 12.41 18.48 -15.02
CA SER A 345 12.52 19.20 -13.75
C SER A 345 11.96 20.61 -13.88
N LEU A 346 11.32 21.11 -12.83
CA LEU A 346 10.88 22.49 -12.71
C LEU A 346 11.69 23.18 -11.62
N VAL A 347 12.17 24.39 -11.92
CA VAL A 347 13.04 25.15 -11.01
C VAL A 347 12.57 26.59 -10.96
N ASP A 348 12.23 27.05 -9.77
CA ASP A 348 11.87 28.45 -9.55
C ASP A 348 13.16 29.25 -9.41
N VAL A 349 13.30 30.31 -10.23
CA VAL A 349 14.45 31.22 -10.23
C VAL A 349 13.96 32.68 -10.22
N SER A 350 14.78 33.59 -9.70
CA SER A 350 14.44 35.00 -9.77
C SER A 350 14.28 35.46 -11.20
N GLN A 351 13.30 36.29 -11.48
CA GLN A 351 12.93 36.75 -12.82
C GLN A 351 14.11 37.37 -13.57
N ASP A 352 14.97 38.10 -12.88
CA ASP A 352 16.20 38.73 -13.47
C ASP A 352 17.26 37.72 -13.93
N CYS A 353 17.22 36.48 -13.43
CA CYS A 353 18.18 35.44 -13.75
C CYS A 353 17.65 34.45 -14.79
N ALA A 354 16.34 34.41 -15.03
CA ALA A 354 15.69 33.40 -15.88
C ALA A 354 16.20 33.46 -17.31
N ASP A 355 16.21 34.65 -17.94
CA ASP A 355 16.65 34.86 -19.32
C ASP A 355 18.14 34.55 -19.48
N LYS A 356 18.99 34.98 -18.53
CA LYS A 356 20.41 34.69 -18.50
C LYS A 356 20.72 33.20 -18.46
N LEU A 357 19.92 32.44 -17.72
CA LEU A 357 20.08 30.98 -17.63
C LEU A 357 19.64 30.26 -18.90
N ILE A 358 18.58 30.72 -19.56
CA ILE A 358 18.10 30.17 -20.81
C ILE A 358 19.15 30.36 -21.89
N ASP A 359 19.71 31.59 -22.02
CA ASP A 359 20.70 31.93 -23.04
C ASP A 359 22.03 31.20 -22.85
N LYS A 360 22.53 31.14 -21.61
CA LYS A 360 23.81 30.52 -21.30
C LYS A 360 23.79 29.01 -21.33
N LEU A 361 22.70 28.39 -20.83
CA LEU A 361 22.62 26.95 -20.63
C LEU A 361 21.94 26.23 -21.81
N GLY A 362 21.44 26.94 -22.83
CA GLY A 362 20.72 26.32 -23.95
C GLY A 362 21.54 25.27 -24.73
N ASN A 363 22.86 25.33 -24.68
CA ASN A 363 23.79 24.37 -25.33
C ASN A 363 24.61 23.54 -24.34
N SER A 364 24.34 23.65 -23.04
CA SER A 364 25.08 22.93 -21.99
C SER A 364 24.66 21.47 -21.86
N LYS A 365 25.44 20.67 -21.13
CA LYS A 365 25.18 19.28 -20.83
C LYS A 365 25.08 19.11 -19.33
N LEU A 366 24.03 18.43 -18.85
CA LEU A 366 23.90 18.00 -17.48
C LEU A 366 24.15 16.50 -17.42
N ARG A 367 25.13 16.04 -16.62
CA ARG A 367 25.56 14.62 -16.57
C ARG A 367 25.84 13.97 -17.93
N ASN A 368 26.54 14.69 -18.80
CA ASN A 368 26.86 14.27 -20.19
C ASN A 368 25.65 14.13 -21.13
N GLN A 369 24.45 14.55 -20.73
CA GLN A 369 23.25 14.53 -21.56
C GLN A 369 22.87 15.96 -21.97
N ARG A 370 22.51 16.16 -23.25
CA ARG A 370 21.95 17.43 -23.73
C ARG A 370 20.54 17.60 -23.18
N PHE A 371 20.18 18.79 -22.80
CA PHE A 371 18.83 19.14 -22.30
C PHE A 371 18.33 20.41 -22.95
N ARG A 372 17.03 20.65 -22.80
CA ARG A 372 16.41 21.93 -23.18
C ARG A 372 16.00 22.63 -21.89
N ILE A 373 16.27 23.94 -21.85
CA ILE A 373 15.85 24.85 -20.79
C ILE A 373 14.96 25.93 -21.37
N GLY A 374 13.90 26.32 -20.72
CA GLY A 374 12.99 27.36 -21.14
C GLY A 374 12.01 27.75 -20.05
N ALA A 375 11.31 28.87 -20.22
CA ALA A 375 10.24 29.25 -19.31
C ALA A 375 9.09 28.20 -19.38
N ASP A 376 8.55 27.82 -18.24
CA ASP A 376 7.39 26.92 -18.18
C ASP A 376 6.16 27.64 -18.76
N ARG A 377 5.59 27.12 -19.86
CA ARG A 377 4.43 27.68 -20.55
C ARG A 377 3.09 27.24 -19.94
N MET A 378 3.12 26.49 -18.82
CA MET A 378 1.93 25.99 -18.12
C MET A 378 1.74 26.65 -16.74
N ALA A 379 2.31 27.83 -16.50
CA ALA A 379 2.14 28.57 -15.27
C ALA A 379 1.08 29.67 -15.42
#